data_bca41e7c8d2321ddec2d4fa323b86044
#
_entry.id   bca41e7c8d2321ddec2d4fa323b86044
#
_cell.length_a   1.000
_cell.length_b   1.000
_cell.length_c   1.000
_cell.angle_alpha   90.00
_cell.angle_beta   90.00
_cell.angle_gamma   90.00
#
_symmetry.space_group_name_H-M   'P 1'
#
loop_
_entity.id
_entity.type
_entity.pdbx_description
1 polymer ?
#
loop_
_entity_poly.entity_id
_entity_poly.type
_entity_poly.pdbx_seq_one_letter_code
_entity_poly.pdbx_strand_id
1 'polypeptide(L)' 'MSLKARLYKFLLDMGRITIDDVPEPYKSETLNAA' A
#
# COMPACT_ATOMS: atom_id res chain seq x y z
N MET A 1 -7.14 -9.05 -0.75
CA MET A 1 -5.96 -8.19 -0.82
C MET A 1 -4.73 -9.02 -1.18
N SER A 2 -3.92 -8.55 -2.13
CA SER A 2 -2.73 -9.27 -2.55
C SER A 2 -1.61 -9.12 -1.52
N LEU A 3 -0.61 -9.99 -1.61
CA LEU A 3 0.56 -9.89 -0.74
C LEU A 3 1.30 -8.56 -0.96
N LYS A 4 1.35 -8.10 -2.20
CA LYS A 4 1.99 -6.82 -2.51
C LYS A 4 1.27 -5.67 -1.82
N ALA A 5 -0.05 -5.66 -1.85
CA ALA A 5 -0.82 -4.60 -1.20
C ALA A 5 -0.59 -4.61 0.31
N ARG A 6 -0.48 -5.78 0.90
CA ARG A 6 -0.19 -5.89 2.33
C ARG A 6 1.20 -5.36 2.66
N LEU A 7 2.17 -5.64 1.79
CA LEU A 7 3.52 -5.14 1.97
C LEU A 7 3.54 -3.62 1.91
N TYR A 8 2.87 -3.03 0.92
CA TYR A 8 2.81 -1.59 0.80
C TYR A 8 2.13 -0.96 2.00
N LYS A 9 1.05 -1.57 2.48
CA LYS A 9 0.36 -1.07 3.66
C LYS A 9 1.28 -1.06 4.87
N PHE A 10 2.06 -2.11 5.03
CA PHE A 10 3.03 -2.22 6.12
C PHE A 10 4.07 -1.09 6.03
N LEU A 11 4.61 -0.86 4.84
CA LEU A 11 5.60 0.20 4.63
C LEU A 11 5.01 1.59 4.89
N LEU A 12 3.76 1.80 4.50
CA LEU A 12 3.07 3.05 4.77
C LEU A 12 2.88 3.26 6.27
N ASP A 13 2.50 2.21 6.97
CA ASP A 13 2.30 2.28 8.42
C ASP A 13 3.58 2.62 9.15
N MET A 14 4.72 2.18 8.60
CA MET A 14 6.02 2.47 9.18
C MET A 14 6.54 3.85 8.79
N GLY A 15 5.87 4.52 7.87
CA GLY A 15 6.30 5.84 7.41
C GLY A 15 7.50 5.82 6.48
N ARG A 16 7.80 4.67 5.88
CA ARG A 16 8.95 4.55 4.99
C ARG A 16 8.64 5.01 3.57
N ILE A 17 7.38 4.93 3.18
CA ILE A 17 6.95 5.37 1.85
C ILE A 17 5.66 6.16 2.00
N THR A 18 5.28 6.87 0.94
CA THR A 18 4.00 7.57 0.87
C THR A 18 3.09 6.85 -0.11
N ILE A 19 1.79 7.18 -0.06
CA ILE A 19 0.83 6.53 -0.97
C ILE A 19 1.18 6.83 -2.43
N ASP A 20 1.80 7.96 -2.71
CA ASP A 20 2.21 8.30 -4.07
C ASP A 20 3.32 7.39 -4.60
N ASP A 21 4.04 6.73 -3.70
CA ASP A 21 5.09 5.78 -4.07
C ASP A 21 4.53 4.42 -4.47
N VAL A 22 3.24 4.18 -4.21
CA VAL A 22 2.62 2.89 -4.46
C VAL A 22 2.00 2.87 -5.87
N PRO A 23 2.47 1.96 -6.75
CA PRO A 23 1.92 1.87 -8.11
C PRO A 23 0.54 1.23 -8.12
N GLU A 24 -0.22 1.50 -9.18
CA GLU A 24 -1.47 0.83 -9.41
C GLU A 24 -1.20 -0.61 -9.89
N PRO A 25 -2.06 -1.58 -9.62
CA PRO A 25 -3.35 -1.43 -8.91
C PRO A 25 -3.23 -1.48 -7.38
N TYR A 26 -2.01 -1.61 -6.87
CA TYR A 26 -1.77 -1.78 -5.43
C TYR A 26 -2.22 -0.58 -4.62
N LYS A 27 -2.12 0.59 -5.22
CA LYS A 27 -2.55 1.82 -4.56
C LYS A 27 -4.02 1.75 -4.17
N SER A 28 -4.86 1.36 -5.12
CA SER A 28 -6.29 1.24 -4.87
C SER A 28 -6.58 0.14 -3.85
N GLU A 29 -5.91 -1.00 -3.97
CA GLU A 29 -6.07 -2.10 -3.02
C GLU A 29 -5.70 -1.67 -1.61
N THR A 30 -4.58 -0.96 -1.48
CA THR A 30 -4.09 -0.51 -0.19
C THR A 30 -5.05 0.47 0.46
N LEU A 31 -5.59 1.40 -0.31
CA LEU A 31 -6.54 2.38 0.19
C LEU A 31 -7.85 1.72 0.61
N ASN A 32 -8.27 0.66 -0.09
CA ASN A 32 -9.51 -0.05 0.21
C ASN A 32 -9.35 -1.06 1.34
N ALA A 33 -8.15 -1.30 1.78
CA ALA A 33 -7.86 -2.32 2.80
C ALA A 33 -8.07 -1.82 4.23
N ALA A 34 -8.69 -0.71 4.37
CA ALA A 34 -8.91 -0.10 5.70
C ALA A 34 -9.75 -0.98 6.60
#